data_45dae72a55ebc596a463a77aaa6b0ae2
#
_entry.id   45dae72a55ebc596a463a77aaa6b0ae2
#
_cell.length_a   1.000
_cell.length_b   1.000
_cell.length_c   1.000
_cell.angle_alpha   90.00
_cell.angle_beta   90.00
_cell.angle_gamma   90.00
#
_symmetry.space_group_name_H-M   'P 1'
#
loop_
_entity.id
_entity.type
_entity.pdbx_description
1 polymer ?
#
loop_
_entity_poly.entity_id
_entity_poly.type
_entity_poly.pdbx_seq_one_letter_code
_entity_poly.pdbx_strand_id
1 'polypeptide(L)'
;MFTKLERTKYLPGDKPIMAWDGNCGFCHYWVLRWKMFSGDKIVYEPYAKVADKFPDIELRHFKQAVRLIDVDGRIYSGPAAAFRSFRYGKKYRWLMPLYEKCKIAQFIADHTYRFISKNRPFMYKLAVAMWGRNPVKQKPYWLIYLGSLILVFAGISFLA
;
A
#
# COMPACT_ATOMS: atom_id res chain seq x y z
N MET A 1 -3.60 -4.35 -16.09
CA MET A 1 -4.39 -4.07 -14.87
C MET A 1 -4.17 -5.25 -13.94
N PHE A 2 -4.03 -5.08 -12.62
CA PHE A 2 -3.99 -6.25 -11.73
C PHE A 2 -5.38 -6.89 -11.65
N THR A 3 -5.43 -8.21 -11.57
CA THR A 3 -6.69 -8.95 -11.45
C THR A 3 -7.26 -8.76 -10.04
N LYS A 4 -8.50 -8.35 -9.91
CA LYS A 4 -9.22 -8.36 -8.63
C LYS A 4 -9.74 -9.78 -8.41
N LEU A 5 -9.32 -10.38 -7.31
CA LEU A 5 -9.83 -11.67 -6.85
C LEU A 5 -10.89 -11.42 -5.78
N GLU A 6 -11.89 -12.29 -5.71
CA GLU A 6 -13.01 -12.11 -4.79
C GLU A 6 -12.85 -12.95 -3.52
N ARG A 7 -12.61 -14.25 -3.68
CA ARG A 7 -12.53 -15.19 -2.56
C ARG A 7 -11.58 -16.35 -2.85
N THR A 8 -11.08 -16.95 -1.77
CA THR A 8 -10.41 -18.25 -1.74
C THR A 8 -11.23 -19.23 -0.90
N LYS A 9 -11.07 -20.51 -1.20
CA LYS A 9 -11.63 -21.63 -0.41
C LYS A 9 -10.78 -21.92 0.83
N TYR A 10 -9.53 -21.46 0.84
CA TYR A 10 -8.55 -21.72 1.90
C TYR A 10 -8.51 -20.54 2.85
N LEU A 11 -8.86 -20.77 4.11
CA LEU A 11 -8.91 -19.72 5.11
C LEU A 11 -7.52 -19.47 5.74
N PRO A 12 -7.17 -18.22 6.03
CA PRO A 12 -5.86 -17.87 6.58
C PRO A 12 -5.69 -18.25 8.07
N GLY A 13 -6.73 -18.72 8.75
CA GLY A 13 -6.78 -18.97 10.18
C GLY A 13 -7.42 -17.80 10.95
N ASP A 14 -6.96 -17.57 12.19
CA ASP A 14 -7.58 -16.59 13.10
C ASP A 14 -7.33 -15.13 12.74
N LYS A 15 -6.34 -14.87 11.89
CA LYS A 15 -5.97 -13.50 11.46
C LYS A 15 -5.89 -13.41 9.94
N PRO A 16 -6.27 -12.26 9.37
CA PRO A 16 -6.04 -12.00 7.95
C PRO A 16 -4.56 -12.06 7.61
N ILE A 17 -4.25 -12.49 6.39
CA ILE A 17 -2.88 -12.50 5.86
C ILE A 17 -2.76 -11.44 4.77
N MET A 18 -1.75 -10.56 4.90
CA MET A 18 -1.34 -9.63 3.86
C MET A 18 -0.12 -10.22 3.14
N ALA A 19 -0.34 -10.79 1.96
CA ALA A 19 0.71 -11.33 1.10
C ALA A 19 1.31 -10.22 0.23
N TRP A 20 2.63 -10.04 0.27
CA TRP A 20 3.34 -8.95 -0.40
C TRP A 20 4.64 -9.44 -1.05
N ASP A 21 5.24 -8.62 -1.93
CA ASP A 21 6.48 -8.95 -2.64
C ASP A 21 7.69 -8.70 -1.74
N GLY A 22 8.24 -9.78 -1.17
CA GLY A 22 9.37 -9.75 -0.25
C GLY A 22 10.67 -9.19 -0.84
N ASN A 23 10.83 -9.20 -2.16
CA ASN A 23 12.02 -8.68 -2.84
C ASN A 23 11.89 -7.20 -3.24
N CYS A 24 10.78 -6.56 -2.89
CA CYS A 24 10.47 -5.19 -3.28
C CYS A 24 10.68 -4.22 -2.10
N GLY A 25 11.71 -3.39 -2.13
CA GLY A 25 11.98 -2.39 -1.10
C GLY A 25 10.83 -1.39 -0.89
N PHE A 26 10.14 -0.97 -1.95
CA PHE A 26 8.94 -0.14 -1.86
C PHE A 26 7.81 -0.86 -1.11
N CYS A 27 7.59 -2.13 -1.42
CA CYS A 27 6.56 -2.94 -0.77
C CYS A 27 6.86 -3.09 0.73
N HIS A 28 8.11 -3.40 1.08
CA HIS A 28 8.56 -3.51 2.46
C HIS A 28 8.36 -2.20 3.23
N TYR A 29 8.71 -1.05 2.61
CA TYR A 29 8.50 0.28 3.19
C TYR A 29 7.04 0.51 3.59
N TRP A 30 6.08 0.20 2.72
CA TRP A 30 4.66 0.40 2.98
C TRP A 30 4.06 -0.65 3.90
N VAL A 31 4.51 -1.90 3.83
CA VAL A 31 4.09 -2.97 4.74
C VAL A 31 4.41 -2.62 6.20
N LEU A 32 5.62 -2.12 6.48
CA LEU A 32 5.97 -1.65 7.82
C LEU A 32 5.04 -0.52 8.29
N ARG A 33 4.64 0.35 7.38
CA ARG A 33 3.70 1.44 7.64
C ARG A 33 2.30 0.92 7.97
N TRP A 34 1.79 -0.03 7.18
CA TRP A 34 0.48 -0.64 7.42
C TRP A 34 0.47 -1.45 8.72
N LYS A 35 1.53 -2.19 9.00
CA LYS A 35 1.70 -2.92 10.26
C LYS A 35 1.63 -2.00 11.47
N MET A 36 2.22 -0.81 11.40
CA MET A 36 2.14 0.18 12.47
C MET A 36 0.68 0.63 12.76
N PHE A 37 -0.18 0.70 11.73
CA PHE A 37 -1.59 1.08 11.92
C PHE A 37 -2.49 -0.06 12.37
N SER A 38 -2.26 -1.29 11.85
CA SER A 38 -3.09 -2.46 12.16
C SER A 38 -2.61 -3.23 13.40
N GLY A 39 -1.35 -3.02 13.84
CA GLY A 39 -0.73 -3.79 14.90
C GLY A 39 -0.65 -5.28 14.52
N ASP A 40 -0.85 -6.14 15.51
CA ASP A 40 -0.78 -7.60 15.36
C ASP A 40 -2.09 -8.24 14.88
N LYS A 41 -3.04 -7.44 14.40
CA LYS A 41 -4.34 -7.92 13.91
C LYS A 41 -4.27 -8.51 12.51
N ILE A 42 -3.18 -8.27 11.77
CA ILE A 42 -2.92 -8.79 10.43
C ILE A 42 -1.54 -9.42 10.41
N VAL A 43 -1.42 -10.59 9.82
CA VAL A 43 -0.15 -11.26 9.53
C VAL A 43 0.38 -10.72 8.20
N TYR A 44 1.58 -10.13 8.21
CA TYR A 44 2.24 -9.60 7.01
C TYR A 44 3.37 -10.53 6.60
N GLU A 45 3.20 -11.25 5.49
CA GLU A 45 4.17 -12.22 5.01
C GLU A 45 4.51 -12.03 3.53
N PRO A 46 5.77 -12.25 3.14
CA PRO A 46 6.12 -12.37 1.73
C PRO A 46 5.28 -13.44 1.05
N TYR A 47 4.76 -13.16 -0.15
CA TYR A 47 3.92 -14.13 -0.86
C TYR A 47 4.62 -15.48 -1.08
N ALA A 48 5.94 -15.47 -1.24
CA ALA A 48 6.73 -16.70 -1.42
C ALA A 48 6.61 -17.68 -0.23
N LYS A 49 6.24 -17.19 0.98
CA LYS A 49 6.04 -18.01 2.17
C LYS A 49 4.61 -18.50 2.36
N VAL A 50 3.66 -17.89 1.69
CA VAL A 50 2.23 -18.14 1.94
C VAL A 50 1.45 -18.58 0.71
N ALA A 51 2.01 -18.49 -0.49
CA ALA A 51 1.30 -18.85 -1.72
C ALA A 51 0.81 -20.30 -1.70
N ASP A 52 1.60 -21.22 -1.17
CA ASP A 52 1.25 -22.65 -1.08
C ASP A 52 0.05 -22.91 -0.16
N LYS A 53 -0.28 -21.99 0.75
CA LYS A 53 -1.48 -22.07 1.59
C LYS A 53 -2.76 -21.77 0.82
N PHE A 54 -2.66 -21.16 -0.36
CA PHE A 54 -3.76 -20.72 -1.19
C PHE A 54 -3.61 -21.25 -2.63
N PRO A 55 -3.69 -22.57 -2.85
CA PRO A 55 -3.41 -23.20 -4.14
C PRO A 55 -4.43 -22.84 -5.24
N ASP A 56 -5.58 -22.29 -4.88
CA ASP A 56 -6.58 -21.74 -5.79
C ASP A 56 -6.23 -20.32 -6.30
N ILE A 57 -5.15 -19.71 -5.77
CA ILE A 57 -4.65 -18.41 -6.21
C ILE A 57 -3.35 -18.61 -6.96
N GLU A 58 -3.36 -18.40 -8.26
CA GLU A 58 -2.16 -18.52 -9.08
C GLU A 58 -1.06 -17.54 -8.61
N LEU A 59 0.19 -18.00 -8.62
CA LEU A 59 1.36 -17.22 -8.18
C LEU A 59 1.50 -15.88 -8.91
N ARG A 60 1.08 -15.82 -10.18
CA ARG A 60 1.08 -14.56 -10.95
C ARG A 60 0.24 -13.46 -10.30
N HIS A 61 -0.85 -13.80 -9.61
CA HIS A 61 -1.71 -12.83 -8.95
C HIS A 61 -1.05 -12.20 -7.74
N PHE A 62 -0.26 -12.96 -6.98
CA PHE A 62 0.55 -12.43 -5.88
C PHE A 62 1.67 -11.50 -6.37
N LYS A 63 2.28 -11.81 -7.53
CA LYS A 63 3.31 -10.95 -8.16
C LYS A 63 2.75 -9.62 -8.67
N GLN A 64 1.51 -9.61 -9.14
CA GLN A 64 0.85 -8.42 -9.70
C GLN A 64 0.56 -7.34 -8.67
N ALA A 65 0.05 -7.73 -7.49
CA ALA A 65 -0.39 -6.79 -6.47
C ALA A 65 -0.35 -7.43 -5.08
N VAL A 66 -0.24 -6.59 -4.05
CA VAL A 66 -0.46 -7.00 -2.66
C VAL A 66 -1.87 -7.57 -2.50
N ARG A 67 -2.00 -8.65 -1.72
CA ARG A 67 -3.27 -9.33 -1.44
C ARG A 67 -3.50 -9.39 0.06
N LEU A 68 -4.65 -8.91 0.52
CA LEU A 68 -5.11 -9.18 1.88
C LEU A 68 -6.19 -10.24 1.78
N ILE A 69 -5.95 -11.39 2.39
CA ILE A 69 -6.89 -12.50 2.51
C ILE A 69 -7.48 -12.41 3.91
N ASP A 70 -8.76 -12.11 3.97
CA ASP A 70 -9.47 -11.94 5.23
C ASP A 70 -9.87 -13.30 5.83
N VAL A 71 -10.20 -13.32 7.11
CA VAL A 71 -10.58 -14.56 7.85
C VAL A 71 -11.79 -15.28 7.25
N ASP A 72 -12.64 -14.57 6.53
CA ASP A 72 -13.80 -15.13 5.82
C ASP A 72 -13.46 -15.61 4.39
N GLY A 73 -12.19 -15.59 4.00
CA GLY A 73 -11.71 -15.98 2.67
C GLY A 73 -11.86 -14.90 1.60
N ARG A 74 -12.38 -13.72 1.89
CA ARG A 74 -12.43 -12.60 0.94
C ARG A 74 -11.04 -12.08 0.64
N ILE A 75 -10.81 -11.76 -0.63
CA ILE A 75 -9.51 -11.27 -1.11
C ILE A 75 -9.62 -9.80 -1.51
N TYR A 76 -8.85 -8.96 -0.85
CA TYR A 76 -8.70 -7.56 -1.21
C TYR A 76 -7.39 -7.39 -1.98
N SER A 77 -7.43 -6.68 -3.11
CA SER A 77 -6.31 -6.59 -4.06
C SER A 77 -5.83 -5.15 -4.22
N GLY A 78 -4.51 -4.95 -4.22
CA GLY A 78 -3.90 -3.64 -4.47
C GLY A 78 -4.35 -2.57 -3.46
N PRO A 79 -4.96 -1.43 -3.90
CA PRO A 79 -5.37 -0.38 -2.98
C PRO A 79 -6.44 -0.84 -1.99
N ALA A 80 -7.34 -1.75 -2.40
CA ALA A 80 -8.34 -2.33 -1.50
C ALA A 80 -7.68 -3.08 -0.33
N ALA A 81 -6.57 -3.81 -0.58
CA ALA A 81 -5.81 -4.49 0.47
C ALA A 81 -5.23 -3.48 1.49
N ALA A 82 -4.64 -2.38 1.00
CA ALA A 82 -4.12 -1.32 1.85
C ALA A 82 -5.24 -0.65 2.68
N PHE A 83 -6.34 -0.27 2.05
CA PHE A 83 -7.46 0.38 2.74
C PHE A 83 -8.17 -0.57 3.71
N ARG A 84 -8.27 -1.87 3.38
CA ARG A 84 -8.79 -2.87 4.30
C ARG A 84 -7.91 -3.01 5.54
N SER A 85 -6.58 -2.93 5.40
CA SER A 85 -5.68 -3.00 6.55
C SER A 85 -5.91 -1.86 7.55
N PHE A 86 -6.30 -0.65 7.10
CA PHE A 86 -6.63 0.47 7.98
C PHE A 86 -7.89 0.24 8.82
N ARG A 87 -8.81 -0.62 8.38
CA ARG A 87 -9.98 -0.97 9.19
C ARG A 87 -9.64 -1.73 10.47
N TYR A 88 -8.52 -2.42 10.49
CA TYR A 88 -7.99 -3.09 11.68
C TYR A 88 -7.31 -2.11 12.65
N GLY A 89 -6.94 -0.90 12.18
CA GLY A 89 -6.40 0.19 12.98
C GLY A 89 -7.46 1.20 13.44
N LYS A 90 -6.99 2.29 14.07
CA LYS A 90 -7.85 3.43 14.47
C LYS A 90 -7.89 4.53 13.40
N LYS A 91 -6.79 4.73 12.63
CA LYS A 91 -6.65 5.79 11.63
C LYS A 91 -7.08 5.33 10.25
N TYR A 92 -7.56 6.26 9.41
CA TYR A 92 -7.86 6.08 8.00
C TYR A 92 -8.95 5.04 7.68
N ARG A 93 -9.77 4.66 8.67
CA ARG A 93 -10.85 3.64 8.50
C ARG A 93 -11.88 4.03 7.45
N TRP A 94 -12.03 5.32 7.17
CA TRP A 94 -12.97 5.88 6.19
C TRP A 94 -12.55 5.64 4.74
N LEU A 95 -11.27 5.33 4.48
CA LEU A 95 -10.77 5.09 3.12
C LEU A 95 -11.40 3.85 2.47
N MET A 96 -11.65 2.81 3.24
CA MET A 96 -12.27 1.60 2.69
C MET A 96 -13.72 1.82 2.25
N PRO A 97 -14.63 2.38 3.08
CA PRO A 97 -15.96 2.76 2.63
C PRO A 97 -15.98 3.74 1.44
N LEU A 98 -15.05 4.70 1.41
CA LEU A 98 -14.93 5.61 0.28
C LEU A 98 -14.58 4.85 -1.00
N TYR A 99 -13.60 3.95 -0.94
CA TYR A 99 -13.21 3.12 -2.07
C TYR A 99 -14.34 2.20 -2.56
N GLU A 100 -15.12 1.61 -1.63
CA GLU A 100 -16.21 0.71 -1.97
C GLU A 100 -17.43 1.44 -2.57
N LYS A 101 -17.77 2.62 -2.06
CA LYS A 101 -19.01 3.34 -2.41
C LYS A 101 -18.83 4.37 -3.52
N CYS A 102 -17.63 4.91 -3.71
CA CYS A 102 -17.37 5.96 -4.69
C CYS A 102 -16.55 5.42 -5.88
N LYS A 103 -17.21 5.26 -7.04
CA LYS A 103 -16.58 4.75 -8.27
C LYS A 103 -15.40 5.63 -8.73
N ILE A 104 -15.47 6.95 -8.52
CA ILE A 104 -14.39 7.89 -8.86
C ILE A 104 -13.18 7.64 -7.96
N ALA A 105 -13.39 7.50 -6.64
CA ALA A 105 -12.32 7.18 -5.70
C ALA A 105 -11.68 5.84 -6.01
N GLN A 106 -12.49 4.83 -6.35
CA GLN A 106 -12.01 3.52 -6.78
C GLN A 106 -11.16 3.61 -8.04
N PHE A 107 -11.64 4.34 -9.06
CA PHE A 107 -10.91 4.54 -10.31
C PHE A 107 -9.55 5.21 -10.06
N ILE A 108 -9.53 6.31 -9.33
CA ILE A 108 -8.30 7.05 -9.00
C ILE A 108 -7.32 6.14 -8.25
N ALA A 109 -7.78 5.44 -7.20
CA ALA A 109 -6.95 4.57 -6.39
C ALA A 109 -6.35 3.41 -7.21
N ASP A 110 -7.15 2.76 -8.07
CA ASP A 110 -6.70 1.64 -8.90
C ASP A 110 -5.66 2.10 -9.95
N HIS A 111 -5.85 3.26 -10.57
CA HIS A 111 -4.92 3.81 -11.56
C HIS A 111 -3.62 4.28 -10.90
N THR A 112 -3.71 4.96 -9.77
CA THR A 112 -2.56 5.38 -8.96
C THR A 112 -1.75 4.15 -8.51
N TYR A 113 -2.42 3.13 -8.00
CA TYR A 113 -1.76 1.89 -7.60
C TYR A 113 -1.06 1.21 -8.79
N ARG A 114 -1.71 1.17 -9.95
CA ARG A 114 -1.12 0.61 -11.18
C ARG A 114 0.14 1.38 -11.60
N PHE A 115 0.11 2.70 -11.57
CA PHE A 115 1.27 3.54 -11.85
C PHE A 115 2.41 3.24 -10.87
N ILE A 116 2.12 3.25 -9.57
CA ILE A 116 3.07 2.95 -8.50
C ILE A 116 3.66 1.55 -8.67
N SER A 117 2.82 0.53 -8.92
CA SER A 117 3.25 -0.86 -9.01
C SER A 117 4.16 -1.12 -10.21
N LYS A 118 4.02 -0.35 -11.29
CA LYS A 118 4.92 -0.41 -12.46
C LYS A 118 6.25 0.31 -12.24
N ASN A 119 6.26 1.30 -11.34
CA ASN A 119 7.41 2.18 -11.11
C ASN A 119 7.96 2.05 -9.68
N ARG A 120 7.86 0.86 -9.05
CA ARG A 120 8.25 0.63 -7.64
C ARG A 120 9.65 1.15 -7.27
N PRO A 121 10.72 0.95 -8.08
CA PRO A 121 12.04 1.46 -7.72
C PRO A 121 12.10 2.99 -7.66
N PHE A 122 11.48 3.68 -8.61
CA PHE A 122 11.36 5.14 -8.63
C PHE A 122 10.53 5.63 -7.44
N MET A 123 9.37 4.99 -7.21
CA MET A 123 8.48 5.34 -6.10
C MET A 123 9.11 5.11 -4.73
N TYR A 124 10.01 4.13 -4.61
CA TYR A 124 10.79 3.93 -3.39
C TYR A 124 11.75 5.11 -3.15
N LYS A 125 12.50 5.52 -4.18
CA LYS A 125 13.41 6.68 -4.09
C LYS A 125 12.63 7.95 -3.71
N LEU A 126 11.47 8.17 -4.35
CA LEU A 126 10.60 9.31 -4.06
C LEU A 126 10.08 9.26 -2.62
N ALA A 127 9.59 8.12 -2.15
CA ALA A 127 9.12 7.96 -0.77
C ALA A 127 10.23 8.26 0.24
N VAL A 128 11.44 7.75 0.00
CA VAL A 128 12.62 8.02 0.84
C VAL A 128 12.99 9.50 0.83
N ALA A 129 12.97 10.16 -0.31
CA ALA A 129 13.24 11.60 -0.42
C ALA A 129 12.20 12.44 0.35
N MET A 130 10.92 12.10 0.22
CA MET A 130 9.84 12.88 0.83
C MET A 130 9.67 12.63 2.34
N TRP A 131 9.88 11.40 2.81
CA TRP A 131 9.59 10.99 4.20
C TRP A 131 10.76 10.34 4.93
N GLY A 132 11.89 10.14 4.27
CA GLY A 132 13.08 9.50 4.85
C GLY A 132 13.06 7.97 4.74
N ARG A 133 14.20 7.36 5.06
CA ARG A 133 14.40 5.91 4.95
C ARG A 133 13.61 5.09 5.97
N ASN A 134 13.25 5.70 7.11
CA ASN A 134 12.54 4.99 8.16
C ASN A 134 11.01 5.15 8.00
N PRO A 135 10.27 4.11 7.57
CA PRO A 135 8.84 4.20 7.33
C PRO A 135 8.03 4.39 8.61
N VAL A 136 8.58 4.03 9.77
CA VAL A 136 7.90 4.17 11.07
C VAL A 136 8.06 5.59 11.62
N LYS A 137 9.27 6.16 11.49
CA LYS A 137 9.61 7.52 11.95
C LYS A 137 9.72 8.45 10.73
N GLN A 138 8.62 8.65 10.02
CA GLN A 138 8.61 9.54 8.85
C GLN A 138 8.83 11.00 9.27
N LYS A 139 9.67 11.69 8.50
CA LYS A 139 9.91 13.14 8.61
C LYS A 139 9.37 13.80 7.35
N PRO A 140 8.64 14.92 7.44
CA PRO A 140 8.06 15.58 6.28
C PRO A 140 9.11 16.43 5.52
N TYR A 141 10.13 15.79 4.96
CA TYR A 141 11.17 16.48 4.18
C TYR A 141 10.62 17.28 2.99
N TRP A 142 9.47 16.86 2.46
CA TRP A 142 8.78 17.59 1.40
C TRP A 142 8.43 19.04 1.78
N LEU A 143 8.23 19.34 3.09
CA LEU A 143 8.03 20.72 3.56
C LEU A 143 9.27 21.58 3.37
N ILE A 144 10.46 21.00 3.53
CA ILE A 144 11.74 21.69 3.30
C ILE A 144 11.86 22.03 1.80
N TYR A 145 11.54 21.05 0.92
CA TYR A 145 11.59 21.28 -0.53
C TYR A 145 10.56 22.32 -0.98
N LEU A 146 9.36 22.29 -0.43
CA LEU A 146 8.32 23.29 -0.71
C LEU A 146 8.75 24.69 -0.23
N GLY A 147 9.29 24.78 1.00
CA GLY A 147 9.80 26.05 1.56
C GLY A 147 10.93 26.63 0.72
N SER A 148 11.92 25.81 0.31
CA SER A 148 13.01 26.28 -0.56
C SER A 148 12.50 26.73 -1.92
N LEU A 149 11.53 26.05 -2.52
CA LEU A 149 10.91 26.44 -3.78
C LEU A 149 10.23 27.81 -3.67
N ILE A 150 9.45 28.02 -2.61
CA ILE A 150 8.77 29.31 -2.35
C ILE A 150 9.80 30.43 -2.20
N LEU A 151 10.89 30.21 -1.47
CA LEU A 151 11.94 31.20 -1.29
C LEU A 151 12.62 31.57 -2.60
N VAL A 152 12.89 30.58 -3.47
CA VAL A 152 13.47 30.81 -4.80
C VAL A 152 12.52 31.65 -5.66
N PHE A 153 11.22 31.32 -5.71
CA PHE A 153 10.23 32.10 -6.48
C PHE A 153 10.07 33.52 -5.94
N ALA A 154 10.02 33.70 -4.60
CA ALA A 154 9.96 35.02 -3.98
C ALA A 154 11.21 35.86 -4.31
N GLY A 155 12.41 35.24 -4.27
CA GLY A 155 13.66 35.91 -4.64
C GLY A 155 13.69 36.36 -6.10
N ILE A 156 13.22 35.52 -7.02
CA ILE A 156 13.11 35.89 -8.46
C ILE A 156 12.12 37.02 -8.66
N SER A 157 10.98 36.99 -7.99
CA SER A 157 9.95 38.05 -8.10
C SER A 157 10.39 39.38 -7.49
N PHE A 158 11.39 39.39 -6.60
CA PHE A 158 11.94 40.61 -6.01
C PHE A 158 13.06 41.25 -6.86
N LEU A 159 13.68 40.43 -7.76
CA LEU A 159 14.74 40.87 -8.66
C LEU A 159 14.25 41.23 -10.06
N ALA A 160 12.99 40.94 -10.39
CA ALA A 160 12.31 41.30 -11.65
C ALA A 160 11.49 42.57 -11.52
#